data_7bf92c5aab4c44b45d3c6c934f2a382e
#
_entry.id   7bf92c5aab4c44b45d3c6c934f2a382e
#
_cell.length_a   1.000
_cell.length_b   1.000
_cell.length_c   1.000
_cell.angle_alpha   90.00
_cell.angle_beta   90.00
_cell.angle_gamma   90.00
#
_symmetry.space_group_name_H-M   'P 1'
#
loop_
_entity.id
_entity.type
_entity.pdbx_description
1 polymer ?
#
loop_
_entity_poly.entity_id
_entity_poly.type
_entity_poly.pdbx_seq_one_letter_code
_entity_poly.pdbx_strand_id
1 'polypeptide(L)'
;MDNNQSAKKAFARYAERKGSLPKNQAELVEHYAVKTAMKHLESEGKTGCIELIKFVYFYDPKNIHRKGEIERRIVRFSMRYNVSVRTAYYWQKIVCSSFNASLAGLVQND
;
A
#
# COMPACT_ATOMS: atom_id res chain seq x y z
N MET A 1 15.24 -10.32 -5.57
CA MET A 1 14.58 -9.03 -5.76
C MET A 1 13.25 -9.00 -5.02
N ASP A 2 13.02 -7.99 -4.23
CA ASP A 2 11.80 -7.87 -3.46
C ASP A 2 10.67 -7.33 -4.34
N ASN A 3 9.73 -8.19 -4.72
CA ASN A 3 8.59 -7.79 -5.56
C ASN A 3 7.67 -6.79 -4.86
N ASN A 4 7.79 -6.69 -3.54
CA ASN A 4 6.95 -5.78 -2.76
C ASN A 4 7.42 -4.34 -2.83
N GLN A 5 8.62 -4.08 -3.33
CA GLN A 5 9.16 -2.73 -3.44
C GLN A 5 8.33 -1.86 -4.37
N SER A 6 7.87 -2.41 -5.49
CA SER A 6 6.99 -1.67 -6.42
C SER A 6 5.68 -1.29 -5.76
N ALA A 7 5.09 -2.21 -5.00
CA ALA A 7 3.84 -1.94 -4.28
C ALA A 7 4.02 -0.84 -3.24
N LYS A 8 5.08 -0.91 -2.45
CA LYS A 8 5.38 0.11 -1.43
C LYS A 8 5.50 1.50 -2.05
N LYS A 9 6.24 1.60 -3.15
CA LYS A 9 6.40 2.87 -3.86
C LYS A 9 5.09 3.38 -4.43
N ALA A 10 4.25 2.47 -4.93
CA ALA A 10 2.94 2.82 -5.49
C ALA A 10 2.03 3.43 -4.42
N PHE A 11 1.95 2.81 -3.25
CA PHE A 11 1.14 3.34 -2.14
C PHE A 11 1.69 4.68 -1.66
N ALA A 12 3.01 4.82 -1.57
CA ALA A 12 3.64 6.08 -1.16
C ALA A 12 3.31 7.21 -2.12
N ARG A 13 3.44 6.97 -3.42
CA ARG A 13 3.12 7.97 -4.45
C ARG A 13 1.64 8.33 -4.44
N TYR A 14 0.79 7.31 -4.24
CA TYR A 14 -0.66 7.54 -4.13
C TYR A 14 -0.97 8.49 -2.99
N ALA A 15 -0.36 8.26 -1.83
CA ALA A 15 -0.56 9.11 -0.65
C ALA A 15 -0.10 10.55 -0.90
N GLU A 16 1.04 10.71 -1.56
CA GLU A 16 1.60 12.03 -1.83
C GLU A 16 0.74 12.85 -2.79
N ARG A 17 0.00 12.20 -3.67
CA ARG A 17 -0.86 12.91 -4.63
C ARG A 17 -2.12 13.50 -3.99
N LYS A 18 -2.50 13.04 -2.83
CA LYS A 18 -3.65 13.57 -2.06
C LYS A 18 -4.92 13.72 -2.90
N GLY A 19 -5.21 12.69 -3.70
CA GLY A 19 -6.41 12.67 -4.53
C GLY A 19 -6.24 13.16 -5.95
N SER A 20 -5.10 13.78 -6.27
CA SER A 20 -4.81 14.20 -7.64
C SER A 20 -4.49 13.01 -8.52
N LEU A 21 -4.91 13.05 -9.78
CA LEU A 21 -4.56 12.01 -10.73
C LEU A 21 -3.20 12.28 -11.34
N PRO A 22 -2.37 11.24 -11.55
CA PRO A 22 -1.11 11.43 -12.26
C PRO A 22 -1.36 11.69 -13.74
N LYS A 23 -0.41 12.35 -14.40
CA LYS A 23 -0.50 12.66 -15.82
C LYS A 23 0.11 11.58 -16.69
N ASN A 24 1.01 10.80 -16.13
CA ASN A 24 1.72 9.74 -16.84
C ASN A 24 0.86 8.49 -16.88
N GLN A 25 0.80 7.82 -18.03
CA GLN A 25 -0.05 6.63 -18.21
C GLN A 25 0.35 5.49 -17.26
N ALA A 26 1.63 5.24 -17.11
CA ALA A 26 2.11 4.17 -16.24
C ALA A 26 1.74 4.45 -14.77
N GLU A 27 1.86 5.70 -14.34
CA GLU A 27 1.48 6.08 -12.98
C GLU A 27 -0.02 6.07 -12.79
N LEU A 28 -0.80 6.35 -13.84
CA LEU A 28 -2.26 6.28 -13.78
C LEU A 28 -2.73 4.84 -13.55
N VAL A 29 -2.12 3.88 -14.25
CA VAL A 29 -2.41 2.47 -14.06
C VAL A 29 -2.08 2.06 -12.61
N GLU A 30 -0.93 2.49 -12.12
CA GLU A 30 -0.50 2.24 -10.74
C GLU A 30 -1.51 2.83 -9.73
N HIS A 31 -1.97 4.06 -10.00
CA HIS A 31 -2.94 4.74 -9.16
C HIS A 31 -4.24 3.94 -9.02
N TYR A 32 -4.75 3.45 -10.15
CA TYR A 32 -5.98 2.65 -10.13
C TYR A 32 -5.75 1.27 -9.51
N ALA A 33 -4.55 0.72 -9.63
CA ALA A 33 -4.23 -0.54 -8.96
C ALA A 33 -4.28 -0.40 -7.44
N VAL A 34 -3.81 0.74 -6.90
CA VAL A 34 -3.92 1.02 -5.46
C VAL A 34 -5.39 1.09 -5.05
N LYS A 35 -6.20 1.85 -5.78
CA LYS A 35 -7.64 1.98 -5.49
C LYS A 35 -8.35 0.63 -5.53
N THR A 36 -8.07 -0.16 -6.54
CA THR A 36 -8.67 -1.48 -6.72
C THR A 36 -8.26 -2.42 -5.58
N ALA A 37 -6.98 -2.40 -5.21
CA ALA A 37 -6.47 -3.22 -4.11
C ALA A 37 -7.19 -2.88 -2.81
N MET A 38 -7.38 -1.60 -2.52
CA MET A 38 -8.07 -1.17 -1.30
C MET A 38 -9.53 -1.60 -1.29
N LYS A 39 -10.22 -1.44 -2.41
CA LYS A 39 -11.62 -1.89 -2.53
C LYS A 39 -11.72 -3.40 -2.31
N HIS A 40 -10.80 -4.14 -2.87
CA HIS A 40 -10.77 -5.59 -2.73
C HIS A 40 -10.57 -6.00 -1.28
N LEU A 41 -9.61 -5.37 -0.59
CA LEU A 41 -9.36 -5.65 0.83
C LEU A 41 -10.57 -5.30 1.69
N GLU A 42 -11.24 -4.19 1.39
CA GLU A 42 -12.47 -3.82 2.10
C GLU A 42 -13.58 -4.84 1.89
N SER A 43 -13.77 -5.29 0.65
CA SER A 43 -14.81 -6.27 0.33
C SER A 43 -14.56 -7.60 0.99
N GLU A 44 -13.31 -7.94 1.26
CA GLU A 44 -12.94 -9.17 1.95
C GLU A 44 -12.95 -9.03 3.47
N GLY A 45 -13.28 -7.86 3.98
CA GLY A 45 -13.32 -7.62 5.42
C GLY A 45 -11.96 -7.53 6.10
N LYS A 46 -10.91 -7.23 5.34
CA LYS A 46 -9.54 -7.16 5.87
C LYS A 46 -9.27 -5.78 6.47
N THR A 47 -9.99 -5.46 7.53
CA THR A 47 -9.91 -4.13 8.18
C THR A 47 -8.52 -3.84 8.72
N GLY A 48 -7.81 -4.86 9.23
CA GLY A 48 -6.44 -4.67 9.71
C GLY A 48 -5.50 -4.20 8.62
N CYS A 49 -5.65 -4.76 7.41
CA CYS A 49 -4.83 -4.34 6.26
C CYS A 49 -5.15 -2.90 5.87
N ILE A 50 -6.42 -2.51 5.88
CA ILE A 50 -6.83 -1.14 5.56
C ILE A 50 -6.26 -0.16 6.59
N GLU A 51 -6.33 -0.49 7.87
CA GLU A 51 -5.76 0.35 8.93
C GLU A 51 -4.24 0.47 8.78
N LEU A 52 -3.57 -0.62 8.40
CA LEU A 52 -2.14 -0.60 8.14
C LEU A 52 -1.79 0.38 7.01
N ILE A 53 -2.54 0.32 5.90
CA ILE A 53 -2.32 1.22 4.76
C ILE A 53 -2.44 2.68 5.20
N LYS A 54 -3.50 2.99 5.95
CA LYS A 54 -3.73 4.36 6.42
C LYS A 54 -2.60 4.83 7.33
N PHE A 55 -2.20 4.01 8.28
CA PHE A 55 -1.17 4.37 9.25
C PHE A 55 0.21 4.52 8.59
N VAL A 56 0.58 3.59 7.73
CA VAL A 56 1.92 3.56 7.13
C VAL A 56 2.06 4.61 6.03
N TYR A 57 1.04 4.75 5.18
CA TYR A 57 1.17 5.54 3.95
C TYR A 57 0.36 6.84 3.96
N PHE A 58 -0.86 6.85 4.50
CA PHE A 58 -1.81 7.94 4.25
C PHE A 58 -1.79 9.06 5.28
N TYR A 59 -1.59 8.74 6.55
CA TYR A 59 -1.71 9.77 7.60
C TYR A 59 -0.60 10.81 7.53
N ASP A 60 0.60 10.40 7.18
CA ASP A 60 1.73 11.32 7.08
C ASP A 60 2.69 10.84 5.99
N PRO A 61 2.46 11.25 4.72
CA PRO A 61 3.33 10.83 3.63
C PRO A 61 4.69 11.48 3.63
N LYS A 62 4.93 12.45 4.51
CA LYS A 62 6.22 13.15 4.59
C LYS A 62 7.35 12.17 4.90
N ASN A 63 8.43 12.25 4.15
CA ASN A 63 9.63 11.42 4.34
C ASN A 63 9.40 9.93 4.12
N ILE A 64 8.29 9.55 3.49
CA ILE A 64 7.93 8.14 3.32
C ILE A 64 8.94 7.37 2.45
N HIS A 65 9.62 8.08 1.54
CA HIS A 65 10.62 7.46 0.66
C HIS A 65 11.99 7.29 1.31
N ARG A 66 12.16 7.78 2.54
CA ARG A 66 13.40 7.64 3.28
C ARG A 66 13.68 6.16 3.54
N LYS A 67 14.95 5.75 3.37
CA LYS A 67 15.34 4.36 3.57
C LYS A 67 14.92 3.86 4.95
N GLY A 68 14.20 2.73 4.99
CA GLY A 68 13.77 2.11 6.23
C GLY A 68 12.55 2.75 6.89
N GLU A 69 12.00 3.82 6.29
CA GLU A 69 10.88 4.53 6.92
C GLU A 69 9.59 3.69 6.94
N ILE A 70 9.30 2.99 5.85
CA ILE A 70 8.10 2.14 5.80
C ILE A 70 8.19 1.04 6.86
N GLU A 71 9.35 0.40 6.99
CA GLU A 71 9.57 -0.65 7.97
C GLU A 71 9.43 -0.13 9.40
N ARG A 72 9.94 1.06 9.67
CA ARG A 72 9.76 1.70 10.98
C ARG A 72 8.29 1.96 11.29
N ARG A 73 7.53 2.37 10.28
CA ARG A 73 6.10 2.64 10.45
C ARG A 73 5.30 1.36 10.69
N ILE A 74 5.71 0.25 10.06
CA ILE A 74 5.07 -1.05 10.30
C ILE A 74 5.27 -1.47 11.75
N VAL A 75 6.48 -1.29 12.28
CA VAL A 75 6.76 -1.60 13.69
C VAL A 75 5.94 -0.71 14.63
N ARG A 76 5.87 0.59 14.34
CA ARG A 76 5.04 1.51 15.14
C ARG A 76 3.56 1.12 15.09
N PHE A 77 3.08 0.70 13.92
CA PHE A 77 1.72 0.22 13.76
C PHE A 77 1.44 -0.96 14.68
N SER A 78 2.37 -1.92 14.74
CA SER A 78 2.22 -3.09 15.59
C SER A 78 2.04 -2.69 17.06
N MET A 79 2.79 -1.70 17.52
CA MET A 79 2.69 -1.20 18.88
C MET A 79 1.37 -0.44 19.11
N ARG A 80 1.00 0.41 18.18
CA ARG A 80 -0.20 1.25 18.28
C ARG A 80 -1.47 0.40 18.30
N TYR A 81 -1.53 -0.64 17.48
CA TYR A 81 -2.72 -1.47 17.33
C TYR A 81 -2.65 -2.77 18.12
N ASN A 82 -1.62 -2.91 18.92
CA ASN A 82 -1.45 -4.05 19.84
C ASN A 82 -1.49 -5.39 19.09
N VAL A 83 -0.79 -5.46 17.99
CA VAL A 83 -0.58 -6.70 17.24
C VAL A 83 0.91 -6.98 17.20
N SER A 84 1.28 -8.25 16.96
CA SER A 84 2.69 -8.59 16.87
C SER A 84 3.31 -7.97 15.63
N VAL A 85 4.62 -7.72 15.69
CA VAL A 85 5.37 -7.24 14.52
C VAL A 85 5.21 -8.22 13.35
N ARG A 86 5.23 -9.51 13.66
CA ARG A 86 5.07 -10.57 12.66
C ARG A 86 3.70 -10.45 11.96
N THR A 87 2.64 -10.22 12.72
CA THR A 87 1.30 -10.03 12.15
C THR A 87 1.25 -8.79 11.28
N ALA A 88 1.85 -7.68 11.72
CA ALA A 88 1.89 -6.44 10.94
C ALA A 88 2.62 -6.66 9.61
N TYR A 89 3.74 -7.36 9.60
CA TYR A 89 4.45 -7.69 8.37
C TYR A 89 3.67 -8.64 7.48
N TYR A 90 2.94 -9.56 8.07
CA TYR A 90 2.06 -10.46 7.31
C TYR A 90 0.97 -9.66 6.60
N TRP A 91 0.35 -8.70 7.31
CA TRP A 91 -0.66 -7.82 6.70
C TRP A 91 -0.07 -6.97 5.58
N GLN A 92 1.15 -6.47 5.76
CA GLN A 92 1.83 -5.73 4.71
C GLN A 92 2.04 -6.60 3.46
N LYS A 93 2.37 -7.85 3.66
CA LYS A 93 2.52 -8.81 2.56
C LYS A 93 1.21 -9.00 1.80
N ILE A 94 0.09 -9.09 2.54
CA ILE A 94 -1.24 -9.20 1.94
C ILE A 94 -1.56 -7.94 1.11
N VAL A 95 -1.26 -6.76 1.64
CA VAL A 95 -1.46 -5.50 0.95
C VAL A 95 -0.69 -5.47 -0.37
N CYS A 96 0.58 -5.84 -0.33
CA CYS A 96 1.42 -5.85 -1.53
C CYS A 96 0.94 -6.87 -2.55
N SER A 97 0.51 -8.06 -2.09
CA SER A 97 -0.03 -9.09 -2.99
C SER A 97 -1.32 -8.62 -3.66
N SER A 98 -2.18 -7.93 -2.92
CA SER A 98 -3.42 -7.39 -3.47
C SER A 98 -3.14 -6.34 -4.54
N PHE A 99 -2.15 -5.48 -4.30
CA PHE A 99 -1.72 -4.50 -5.30
C PHE A 99 -1.21 -5.19 -6.56
N ASN A 100 -0.32 -6.17 -6.41
CA ASN A 100 0.27 -6.87 -7.54
C ASN A 100 -0.78 -7.58 -8.38
N ALA A 101 -1.75 -8.21 -7.73
CA ALA A 101 -2.87 -8.86 -8.43
C ALA A 101 -3.72 -7.85 -9.18
N SER A 102 -4.01 -6.71 -8.55
CA SER A 102 -4.81 -5.64 -9.17
C SER A 102 -4.09 -5.05 -10.38
N LEU A 103 -2.79 -4.83 -10.25
CA LEU A 103 -1.98 -4.30 -11.34
C LEU A 103 -1.96 -5.26 -12.54
N ALA A 104 -1.77 -6.55 -12.27
CA ALA A 104 -1.77 -7.58 -13.32
C ALA A 104 -3.10 -7.61 -14.06
N GLY A 105 -4.22 -7.49 -13.34
CA GLY A 105 -5.54 -7.46 -13.93
C GLY A 105 -5.75 -6.27 -14.85
N LEU A 106 -5.28 -5.09 -14.43
CA LEU A 106 -5.40 -3.87 -15.24
C LEU A 106 -4.55 -3.93 -16.50
N VAL A 107 -3.35 -4.50 -16.40
CA VAL A 107 -2.45 -4.63 -17.56
C VAL A 107 -2.99 -5.65 -18.56
N GLN A 108 -3.59 -6.74 -18.08
CA GLN A 108 -4.12 -7.80 -18.95
C GLN A 108 -5.40 -7.42 -19.69
N ASN A 109 -6.08 -6.37 -19.25
CA ASN A 109 -7.36 -5.95 -19.82
C ASN A 109 -7.20 -4.96 -20.99
N ASP A 110 -6.02 -4.79 -21.50
CA ASP A 110 -5.77 -3.92 -22.67
C ASP A 110 -6.30 -4.53 -23.97
#